data_9534f96b4e20dc0aca09c54cd98ac0df
#
_entry.id   9534f96b4e20dc0aca09c54cd98ac0df
#
_cell.length_a   1.000
_cell.length_b   1.000
_cell.length_c   1.000
_cell.angle_alpha   90.00
_cell.angle_beta   90.00
_cell.angle_gamma   90.00
#
_symmetry.space_group_name_H-M   'P 1'
#
loop_
_entity.id
_entity.type
_entity.pdbx_description
1 polymer ?
#
loop_
_entity_poly.entity_id
_entity_poly.type
_entity_poly.pdbx_seq_one_letter_code
_entity_poly.pdbx_strand_id
1 'polypeptide(L)'
;MSLYIFGPISSRRFGSSLGIDLSPVEKRCNFDCLYCELAPKEAMLTSDAVFKTKDVISELKLALVKHPDVDVITLTANGEPTMYQAFDELVEAIQALPHKAKLLVLSNAALIDDKSMQRTLAKIDSVKLSLDAVSPEVFKKVDRPHESIKIENIKSGIVEFAKSYKGELIIEILFVAGINDTEEEISLLNAYLVNLKPLRIDIGTIDRPPAYGVSAVSNERLDAIAHTFDSSLNIAVSHRKTQEIAASTYTKEDILLTLDKRPLTPTDISLLFDFTTQEALSELVKEGKVILINENSEDFYILEKNFNKKRKKS
;
A
#
# COMPACT_ATOMS: atom_id res chain seq x y z
N MET A 1 -6.48 -4.73 21.92
CA MET A 1 -5.69 -4.13 20.84
C MET A 1 -6.04 -4.88 19.57
N SER A 2 -6.47 -4.20 18.53
CA SER A 2 -6.80 -4.86 17.26
C SER A 2 -5.52 -5.38 16.61
N LEU A 3 -5.52 -6.61 16.14
CA LEU A 3 -4.37 -7.22 15.47
C LEU A 3 -4.43 -6.96 13.96
N TYR A 4 -5.63 -7.01 13.39
CA TYR A 4 -5.85 -6.97 11.94
C TYR A 4 -6.31 -5.60 11.44
N ILE A 5 -7.07 -4.85 12.25
CA ILE A 5 -7.72 -3.62 11.81
C ILE A 5 -6.95 -2.41 12.32
N PHE A 6 -6.73 -1.44 11.45
CA PHE A 6 -6.07 -0.18 11.79
C PHE A 6 -6.77 1.00 11.11
N GLY A 7 -6.54 2.20 11.61
CA GLY A 7 -7.18 3.42 11.17
C GLY A 7 -8.35 3.84 12.05
N PRO A 8 -9.26 4.70 11.54
CA PRO A 8 -9.34 5.15 10.16
C PRO A 8 -8.16 6.04 9.76
N ILE A 9 -7.69 5.91 8.52
CA ILE A 9 -6.65 6.75 7.94
C ILE A 9 -7.27 7.60 6.85
N SER A 10 -7.06 8.90 6.91
CA SER A 10 -7.48 9.79 5.83
C SER A 10 -6.63 9.59 4.59
N SER A 11 -7.27 9.19 3.50
CA SER A 11 -6.67 9.04 2.19
C SER A 11 -7.11 10.18 1.28
N ARG A 12 -6.16 10.84 0.65
CA ARG A 12 -6.47 11.91 -0.33
C ARG A 12 -7.30 11.46 -1.52
N ARG A 13 -7.30 10.15 -1.80
CA ARG A 13 -7.92 9.57 -3.01
C ARG A 13 -9.16 8.74 -2.71
N PHE A 14 -9.27 8.23 -1.50
CA PHE A 14 -10.31 7.28 -1.11
C PHE A 14 -11.11 7.72 0.11
N GLY A 15 -10.84 8.91 0.67
CA GLY A 15 -11.51 9.40 1.88
C GLY A 15 -11.01 8.71 3.16
N SER A 16 -11.90 8.53 4.13
CA SER A 16 -11.63 7.86 5.40
C SER A 16 -11.58 6.35 5.21
N SER A 17 -10.46 5.71 5.54
CA SER A 17 -10.22 4.28 5.28
C SER A 17 -9.91 3.49 6.54
N LEU A 18 -10.64 2.39 6.78
CA LEU A 18 -10.21 1.32 7.68
C LEU A 18 -9.34 0.32 6.91
N GLY A 19 -8.11 0.10 7.38
CA GLY A 19 -7.22 -0.90 6.81
C GLY A 19 -7.38 -2.26 7.47
N ILE A 20 -7.34 -3.33 6.66
CA ILE A 20 -7.24 -4.72 7.11
C ILE A 20 -5.86 -5.23 6.73
N ASP A 21 -5.00 -5.50 7.72
CA ASP A 21 -3.68 -6.08 7.51
C ASP A 21 -3.74 -7.60 7.56
N LEU A 22 -3.55 -8.24 6.41
CA LEU A 22 -3.59 -9.69 6.25
C LEU A 22 -2.24 -10.37 6.52
N SER A 23 -1.26 -9.65 7.07
CA SER A 23 0.03 -10.15 7.53
C SER A 23 0.55 -9.38 8.74
N PRO A 24 -0.22 -9.27 9.84
CA PRO A 24 0.06 -8.30 10.91
C PRO A 24 1.33 -8.61 11.71
N VAL A 25 1.82 -9.85 11.68
CA VAL A 25 2.93 -10.30 12.54
C VAL A 25 4.29 -10.18 11.84
N GLU A 26 4.34 -10.52 10.54
CA GLU A 26 5.58 -10.54 9.76
C GLU A 26 5.31 -10.28 8.28
N LYS A 27 6.35 -9.83 7.54
CA LYS A 27 6.26 -9.66 6.08
C LYS A 27 5.99 -11.00 5.40
N ARG A 28 4.91 -11.06 4.61
CA ARG A 28 4.54 -12.19 3.74
C ARG A 28 4.23 -11.66 2.37
N CYS A 29 5.20 -11.80 1.47
CA CYS A 29 5.12 -11.23 0.14
C CYS A 29 5.81 -12.17 -0.86
N ASN A 30 5.30 -12.22 -2.06
CA ASN A 30 5.92 -12.90 -3.19
C ASN A 30 6.90 -11.98 -3.96
N PHE A 31 7.11 -10.75 -3.44
CA PHE A 31 8.12 -9.80 -3.89
C PHE A 31 8.99 -9.33 -2.71
N ASP A 32 10.19 -8.85 -3.02
CA ASP A 32 11.09 -8.19 -2.08
C ASP A 32 11.61 -6.87 -2.66
N CYS A 33 10.65 -5.99 -3.01
CA CYS A 33 10.89 -4.74 -3.73
C CYS A 33 11.96 -3.87 -3.07
N LEU A 34 12.80 -3.23 -3.88
CA LEU A 34 13.90 -2.38 -3.40
C LEU A 34 13.41 -1.18 -2.57
N TYR A 35 12.23 -0.67 -2.87
CA TYR A 35 11.63 0.49 -2.20
C TYR A 35 10.79 0.12 -0.96
N CYS A 36 10.66 -1.18 -0.65
CA CYS A 36 9.82 -1.63 0.45
C CYS A 36 10.31 -1.10 1.80
N GLU A 37 9.40 -0.50 2.59
CA GLU A 37 9.70 -0.03 3.95
C GLU A 37 9.87 -1.16 4.97
N LEU A 38 9.34 -2.36 4.65
CA LEU A 38 9.45 -3.54 5.51
C LEU A 38 10.84 -4.15 5.39
N ALA A 39 11.30 -4.74 6.50
CA ALA A 39 12.60 -5.42 6.52
C ALA A 39 12.71 -6.45 5.37
N PRO A 40 13.90 -6.57 4.76
CA PRO A 40 14.14 -7.54 3.69
C PRO A 40 13.73 -8.94 4.11
N LYS A 41 13.02 -9.62 3.21
CA LYS A 41 12.63 -11.01 3.40
C LYS A 41 12.52 -11.67 2.03
N GLU A 42 13.07 -12.86 1.91
CA GLU A 42 12.99 -13.65 0.69
C GLU A 42 11.54 -13.79 0.22
N ALA A 43 11.33 -13.58 -1.08
CA ALA A 43 10.03 -13.70 -1.71
C ALA A 43 9.50 -15.13 -1.63
N MET A 44 8.23 -15.31 -1.26
CA MET A 44 7.60 -16.62 -1.06
C MET A 44 6.37 -16.81 -1.94
N LEU A 45 6.02 -18.04 -2.29
CA LEU A 45 4.82 -18.33 -3.08
C LEU A 45 3.58 -18.59 -2.24
N THR A 46 3.76 -19.10 -1.03
CA THR A 46 2.67 -19.49 -0.14
C THR A 46 2.81 -18.78 1.20
N SER A 47 1.68 -18.49 1.82
CA SER A 47 1.63 -17.94 3.17
C SER A 47 1.13 -19.01 4.14
N ASP A 48 1.96 -19.35 5.13
CA ASP A 48 1.57 -20.25 6.23
C ASP A 48 0.82 -19.51 7.35
N ALA A 49 0.35 -18.28 7.08
CA ALA A 49 -0.40 -17.50 8.06
C ALA A 49 -1.74 -18.17 8.34
N VAL A 50 -1.83 -18.77 9.51
CA VAL A 50 -3.06 -19.41 10.00
C VAL A 50 -3.77 -18.44 10.96
N PHE A 51 -4.44 -17.44 10.41
CA PHE A 51 -5.49 -16.75 11.15
C PHE A 51 -6.84 -17.04 10.50
N LYS A 52 -7.90 -16.91 11.29
CA LYS A 52 -9.23 -17.29 10.81
C LYS A 52 -9.97 -16.05 10.34
N THR A 53 -10.63 -16.13 9.19
CA THR A 53 -11.52 -15.08 8.67
C THR A 53 -12.46 -14.53 9.76
N LYS A 54 -13.00 -15.40 10.61
CA LYS A 54 -13.90 -14.99 11.70
C LYS A 54 -13.28 -14.00 12.68
N ASP A 55 -11.96 -14.10 12.92
CA ASP A 55 -11.26 -13.23 13.88
C ASP A 55 -11.11 -11.82 13.27
N VAL A 56 -10.72 -11.74 11.99
CA VAL A 56 -10.69 -10.48 11.22
C VAL A 56 -12.07 -9.83 11.17
N ILE A 57 -13.12 -10.61 10.86
CA ILE A 57 -14.50 -10.11 10.78
C ILE A 57 -15.00 -9.62 12.14
N SER A 58 -14.61 -10.28 13.22
CA SER A 58 -15.00 -9.84 14.57
C SER A 58 -14.39 -8.48 14.92
N GLU A 59 -13.11 -8.27 14.61
CA GLU A 59 -12.45 -6.98 14.81
C GLU A 59 -13.01 -5.90 13.88
N LEU A 60 -13.27 -6.23 12.60
CA LEU A 60 -13.86 -5.30 11.64
C LEU A 60 -15.24 -4.82 12.08
N LYS A 61 -16.11 -5.71 12.60
CA LYS A 61 -17.43 -5.33 13.14
C LYS A 61 -17.30 -4.29 14.26
N LEU A 62 -16.37 -4.49 15.18
CA LEU A 62 -16.13 -3.52 16.27
C LEU A 62 -15.62 -2.18 15.73
N ALA A 63 -14.73 -2.21 14.74
CA ALA A 63 -14.21 -1.00 14.11
C ALA A 63 -15.31 -0.24 13.34
N LEU A 64 -16.18 -0.92 12.61
CA LEU A 64 -17.31 -0.31 11.90
C LEU A 64 -18.34 0.31 12.84
N VAL A 65 -18.57 -0.28 14.01
CA VAL A 65 -19.41 0.34 15.06
C VAL A 65 -18.77 1.62 15.59
N LYS A 66 -17.47 1.63 15.80
CA LYS A 66 -16.72 2.81 16.27
C LYS A 66 -16.61 3.90 15.19
N HIS A 67 -16.54 3.51 13.93
CA HIS A 67 -16.33 4.39 12.78
C HIS A 67 -17.35 4.10 11.69
N PRO A 68 -18.64 4.46 11.88
CA PRO A 68 -19.73 4.10 10.96
C PRO A 68 -19.66 4.84 9.61
N ASP A 69 -18.94 5.96 9.55
CA ASP A 69 -18.91 6.86 8.39
C ASP A 69 -17.62 6.71 7.56
N VAL A 70 -16.90 5.57 7.70
CA VAL A 70 -15.74 5.31 6.83
C VAL A 70 -16.17 5.14 5.38
N ASP A 71 -15.41 5.73 4.47
CA ASP A 71 -15.68 5.67 3.03
C ASP A 71 -15.23 4.36 2.42
N VAL A 72 -14.14 3.79 2.93
CA VAL A 72 -13.46 2.63 2.34
C VAL A 72 -12.96 1.65 3.40
N ILE A 73 -13.09 0.36 3.11
CA ILE A 73 -12.39 -0.74 3.78
C ILE A 73 -11.28 -1.19 2.84
N THR A 74 -10.02 -1.05 3.26
CA THR A 74 -8.86 -1.38 2.44
C THR A 74 -8.24 -2.72 2.85
N LEU A 75 -8.25 -3.68 1.94
CA LEU A 75 -7.52 -4.94 2.07
C LEU A 75 -6.05 -4.70 1.71
N THR A 76 -5.17 -4.87 2.68
CA THR A 76 -3.72 -4.72 2.55
C THR A 76 -3.00 -5.76 3.41
N ALA A 77 -1.67 -5.73 3.42
CA ALA A 77 -0.85 -6.61 4.26
C ALA A 77 0.52 -5.98 4.52
N ASN A 78 1.20 -6.41 5.59
CA ASN A 78 2.65 -6.33 5.64
C ASN A 78 3.23 -7.36 4.64
N GLY A 79 3.02 -7.08 3.34
CA GLY A 79 3.32 -7.96 2.21
C GLY A 79 2.24 -7.89 1.14
N GLU A 80 1.76 -9.05 0.68
CA GLU A 80 0.75 -9.16 -0.37
C GLU A 80 -0.55 -9.76 0.18
N PRO A 81 -1.67 -9.02 0.17
CA PRO A 81 -2.94 -9.48 0.75
C PRO A 81 -3.55 -10.68 0.01
N THR A 82 -3.35 -10.80 -1.31
CA THR A 82 -3.91 -11.92 -2.10
C THR A 82 -3.25 -13.26 -1.79
N MET A 83 -2.13 -13.26 -1.06
CA MET A 83 -1.51 -14.49 -0.53
C MET A 83 -2.26 -15.09 0.67
N TYR A 84 -3.23 -14.37 1.24
CA TYR A 84 -4.06 -14.94 2.30
C TYR A 84 -4.93 -16.08 1.74
N GLN A 85 -4.77 -17.31 2.25
CA GLN A 85 -5.39 -18.51 1.69
C GLN A 85 -6.93 -18.46 1.62
N ALA A 86 -7.57 -17.80 2.61
CA ALA A 86 -9.02 -17.64 2.66
C ALA A 86 -9.46 -16.24 2.14
N PHE A 87 -8.75 -15.68 1.15
CA PHE A 87 -9.01 -14.33 0.65
C PHE A 87 -10.43 -14.18 0.07
N ASP A 88 -10.90 -15.19 -0.67
CA ASP A 88 -12.27 -15.21 -1.23
C ASP A 88 -13.34 -15.23 -0.13
N GLU A 89 -13.19 -16.14 0.85
CA GLU A 89 -14.08 -16.22 2.03
C GLU A 89 -14.11 -14.89 2.80
N LEU A 90 -12.96 -14.24 2.96
CA LEU A 90 -12.87 -12.95 3.64
C LEU A 90 -13.62 -11.86 2.88
N VAL A 91 -13.43 -11.76 1.56
CA VAL A 91 -14.13 -10.78 0.72
C VAL A 91 -15.64 -10.96 0.83
N GLU A 92 -16.14 -12.19 0.72
CA GLU A 92 -17.58 -12.50 0.87
C GLU A 92 -18.09 -12.17 2.27
N ALA A 93 -17.32 -12.50 3.30
CA ALA A 93 -17.71 -12.22 4.68
C ALA A 93 -17.78 -10.71 4.98
N ILE A 94 -16.88 -9.90 4.39
CA ILE A 94 -16.93 -8.44 4.51
C ILE A 94 -18.18 -7.90 3.81
N GLN A 95 -18.45 -8.32 2.58
CA GLN A 95 -19.62 -7.88 1.81
C GLN A 95 -20.95 -8.24 2.49
N ALA A 96 -20.97 -9.29 3.27
CA ALA A 96 -22.15 -9.70 4.04
C ALA A 96 -22.39 -8.82 5.29
N LEU A 97 -21.44 -7.95 5.67
CA LEU A 97 -21.62 -7.05 6.81
C LEU A 97 -22.50 -5.83 6.43
N PRO A 98 -23.28 -5.29 7.37
CA PRO A 98 -24.04 -4.06 7.14
C PRO A 98 -23.11 -2.83 7.21
N HIS A 99 -22.56 -2.41 6.07
CA HIS A 99 -21.78 -1.18 5.93
C HIS A 99 -22.05 -0.50 4.59
N LYS A 100 -21.65 0.78 4.47
CA LYS A 100 -21.74 1.57 3.23
C LYS A 100 -20.38 1.79 2.58
N ALA A 101 -19.30 1.45 3.28
CA ALA A 101 -17.95 1.64 2.81
C ALA A 101 -17.69 0.80 1.55
N LYS A 102 -17.00 1.38 0.56
CA LYS A 102 -16.49 0.64 -0.60
C LYS A 102 -15.36 -0.29 -0.18
N LEU A 103 -15.20 -1.41 -0.88
CA LEU A 103 -14.08 -2.32 -0.67
C LEU A 103 -12.95 -2.00 -1.66
N LEU A 104 -11.74 -1.82 -1.16
CA LEU A 104 -10.52 -1.57 -1.93
C LEU A 104 -9.49 -2.66 -1.63
N VAL A 105 -8.77 -3.13 -2.63
CA VAL A 105 -7.58 -3.96 -2.44
C VAL A 105 -6.35 -3.27 -3.03
N LEU A 106 -5.22 -3.37 -2.29
CA LEU A 106 -3.89 -2.93 -2.74
C LEU A 106 -3.05 -4.19 -2.96
N SER A 107 -2.74 -4.52 -4.21
CA SER A 107 -2.05 -5.77 -4.56
C SER A 107 -0.89 -5.52 -5.52
N ASN A 108 0.17 -6.31 -5.39
CA ASN A 108 1.30 -6.32 -6.32
C ASN A 108 1.01 -7.10 -7.63
N ALA A 109 -0.23 -7.53 -7.82
CA ALA A 109 -0.71 -8.24 -9.00
C ALA A 109 -0.06 -9.60 -9.30
N ALA A 110 0.78 -10.14 -8.43
CA ALA A 110 1.51 -11.38 -8.71
C ALA A 110 0.61 -12.60 -8.98
N LEU A 111 -0.61 -12.61 -8.45
CA LEU A 111 -1.59 -13.69 -8.61
C LEU A 111 -2.72 -13.35 -9.58
N ILE A 112 -2.57 -12.27 -10.37
CA ILE A 112 -3.64 -11.80 -11.28
C ILE A 112 -3.89 -12.72 -12.47
N ASP A 113 -2.96 -13.60 -12.83
CA ASP A 113 -3.13 -14.61 -13.87
C ASP A 113 -3.96 -15.83 -13.41
N ASP A 114 -4.19 -16.00 -12.09
CA ASP A 114 -5.08 -17.02 -11.55
C ASP A 114 -6.55 -16.64 -11.74
N LYS A 115 -7.31 -17.50 -12.40
CA LYS A 115 -8.74 -17.28 -12.67
C LYS A 115 -9.61 -17.26 -11.42
N SER A 116 -9.22 -17.97 -10.37
CA SER A 116 -9.92 -17.91 -9.09
C SER A 116 -9.72 -16.55 -8.44
N MET A 117 -8.47 -16.06 -8.44
CA MET A 117 -8.15 -14.74 -7.92
C MET A 117 -8.88 -13.63 -8.70
N GLN A 118 -8.92 -13.71 -10.03
CA GLN A 118 -9.69 -12.76 -10.84
C GLN A 118 -11.18 -12.73 -10.45
N ARG A 119 -11.78 -13.89 -10.20
CA ARG A 119 -13.19 -13.96 -9.75
C ARG A 119 -13.39 -13.30 -8.39
N THR A 120 -12.46 -13.49 -7.47
CA THR A 120 -12.50 -12.85 -6.15
C THR A 120 -12.32 -11.34 -6.26
N LEU A 121 -11.32 -10.89 -7.00
CA LEU A 121 -11.07 -9.47 -7.24
C LEU A 121 -12.26 -8.78 -7.93
N ALA A 122 -12.98 -9.49 -8.80
CA ALA A 122 -14.17 -8.95 -9.46
C ALA A 122 -15.35 -8.63 -8.51
N LYS A 123 -15.30 -9.12 -7.27
CA LYS A 123 -16.28 -8.80 -6.21
C LYS A 123 -15.95 -7.48 -5.48
N ILE A 124 -14.77 -6.90 -5.69
CA ILE A 124 -14.24 -5.73 -4.97
C ILE A 124 -14.54 -4.46 -5.79
N ASP A 125 -14.96 -3.36 -5.13
CA ASP A 125 -15.35 -2.12 -5.80
C ASP A 125 -14.18 -1.43 -6.50
N SER A 126 -13.00 -1.40 -5.87
CA SER A 126 -11.79 -0.79 -6.41
C SER A 126 -10.61 -1.76 -6.27
N VAL A 127 -9.96 -2.06 -7.37
CA VAL A 127 -8.75 -2.91 -7.42
C VAL A 127 -7.58 -2.05 -7.87
N LYS A 128 -6.62 -1.85 -6.96
CA LYS A 128 -5.39 -1.11 -7.23
C LYS A 128 -4.23 -2.09 -7.31
N LEU A 129 -3.65 -2.19 -8.50
CA LEU A 129 -2.56 -3.10 -8.83
C LEU A 129 -1.26 -2.32 -9.03
N SER A 130 -0.18 -2.73 -8.35
CA SER A 130 1.16 -2.20 -8.60
C SER A 130 1.73 -2.79 -9.89
N LEU A 131 2.35 -1.94 -10.71
CA LEU A 131 3.03 -2.30 -11.94
C LEU A 131 4.21 -1.35 -12.16
N ASP A 132 5.31 -1.60 -11.47
CA ASP A 132 6.47 -0.69 -11.43
C ASP A 132 7.38 -0.84 -12.64
N ALA A 133 7.23 -1.92 -13.39
CA ALA A 133 7.93 -2.18 -14.65
C ALA A 133 7.13 -3.12 -15.56
N VAL A 134 7.41 -3.08 -16.86
CA VAL A 134 6.85 -4.00 -17.87
C VAL A 134 7.93 -4.78 -18.62
N SER A 135 9.19 -4.37 -18.50
CA SER A 135 10.35 -5.15 -18.99
C SER A 135 10.81 -6.16 -17.96
N PRO A 136 11.22 -7.38 -18.34
CA PRO A 136 11.64 -8.42 -17.40
C PRO A 136 12.85 -8.04 -16.56
N GLU A 137 13.80 -7.31 -17.13
CA GLU A 137 15.04 -6.90 -16.47
C GLU A 137 14.76 -5.89 -15.38
N VAL A 138 13.97 -4.86 -15.68
CA VAL A 138 13.63 -3.82 -14.71
C VAL A 138 12.71 -4.38 -13.62
N PHE A 139 11.71 -5.19 -13.98
CA PHE A 139 10.85 -5.88 -13.03
C PHE A 139 11.63 -6.71 -12.02
N LYS A 140 12.57 -7.55 -12.49
CA LYS A 140 13.44 -8.32 -11.59
C LYS A 140 14.29 -7.45 -10.69
N LYS A 141 14.72 -6.29 -11.17
CA LYS A 141 15.57 -5.37 -10.43
C LYS A 141 14.80 -4.60 -9.37
N VAL A 142 13.62 -4.03 -9.70
CA VAL A 142 12.85 -3.16 -8.79
C VAL A 142 12.00 -3.96 -7.81
N ASP A 143 11.26 -4.97 -8.31
CA ASP A 143 10.29 -5.74 -7.52
C ASP A 143 10.84 -7.00 -6.89
N ARG A 144 11.96 -7.54 -7.43
CA ARG A 144 12.63 -8.74 -6.92
C ARG A 144 11.66 -9.87 -6.61
N PRO A 145 10.86 -10.30 -7.62
CA PRO A 145 9.84 -11.30 -7.44
C PRO A 145 10.44 -12.67 -7.14
N HIS A 146 9.64 -13.56 -6.57
CA HIS A 146 9.96 -14.99 -6.54
C HIS A 146 10.25 -15.48 -7.98
N GLU A 147 11.22 -16.38 -8.14
CA GLU A 147 11.76 -16.81 -9.45
C GLU A 147 10.71 -17.37 -10.43
N SER A 148 9.62 -17.94 -9.89
CA SER A 148 8.51 -18.50 -10.72
C SER A 148 7.59 -17.42 -11.27
N ILE A 149 7.62 -16.20 -10.77
CA ILE A 149 6.74 -15.12 -11.20
C ILE A 149 7.35 -14.39 -12.39
N LYS A 150 6.57 -14.26 -13.48
CA LYS A 150 6.99 -13.61 -14.71
C LYS A 150 6.11 -12.40 -14.99
N ILE A 151 6.74 -11.29 -15.37
CA ILE A 151 6.01 -10.06 -15.69
C ILE A 151 5.03 -10.23 -16.85
N GLU A 152 5.32 -11.11 -17.79
CA GLU A 152 4.45 -11.42 -18.92
C GLU A 152 3.11 -11.98 -18.44
N ASN A 153 3.11 -12.84 -17.40
CA ASN A 153 1.90 -13.41 -16.83
C ASN A 153 1.09 -12.32 -16.12
N ILE A 154 1.76 -11.45 -15.36
CA ILE A 154 1.12 -10.31 -14.68
C ILE A 154 0.46 -9.41 -15.72
N LYS A 155 1.21 -9.00 -16.76
CA LYS A 155 0.69 -8.14 -17.83
C LYS A 155 -0.52 -8.74 -18.54
N SER A 156 -0.43 -10.01 -18.93
CA SER A 156 -1.54 -10.69 -19.60
C SER A 156 -2.74 -10.87 -18.67
N GLY A 157 -2.50 -11.20 -17.41
CA GLY A 157 -3.53 -11.34 -16.38
C GLY A 157 -4.29 -10.03 -16.10
N ILE A 158 -3.59 -8.90 -16.01
CA ILE A 158 -4.21 -7.57 -15.84
C ILE A 158 -5.09 -7.23 -17.06
N VAL A 159 -4.59 -7.45 -18.28
CA VAL A 159 -5.37 -7.19 -19.51
C VAL A 159 -6.62 -8.06 -19.56
N GLU A 160 -6.50 -9.33 -19.18
CA GLU A 160 -7.64 -10.24 -19.15
C GLU A 160 -8.66 -9.85 -18.08
N PHE A 161 -8.21 -9.57 -16.86
CA PHE A 161 -9.05 -9.09 -15.78
C PHE A 161 -9.81 -7.82 -16.17
N ALA A 162 -9.11 -6.84 -16.76
CA ALA A 162 -9.70 -5.56 -17.18
C ALA A 162 -10.86 -5.71 -18.16
N LYS A 163 -10.87 -6.75 -19.03
CA LYS A 163 -11.96 -6.96 -20.02
C LYS A 163 -13.32 -7.21 -19.38
N SER A 164 -13.34 -7.84 -18.21
CA SER A 164 -14.60 -8.27 -17.55
C SER A 164 -14.89 -7.50 -16.26
N TYR A 165 -13.88 -6.85 -15.68
CA TYR A 165 -14.03 -6.11 -14.44
C TYR A 165 -14.91 -4.87 -14.63
N LYS A 166 -15.87 -4.66 -13.69
CA LYS A 166 -16.83 -3.55 -13.73
C LYS A 166 -16.58 -2.49 -12.69
N GLY A 167 -15.69 -2.75 -11.75
CA GLY A 167 -15.27 -1.80 -10.72
C GLY A 167 -14.16 -0.84 -11.20
N GLU A 168 -13.52 -0.20 -10.26
CA GLU A 168 -12.47 0.79 -10.51
C GLU A 168 -11.09 0.11 -10.59
N LEU A 169 -10.57 -0.11 -11.79
CA LEU A 169 -9.19 -0.59 -11.98
C LEU A 169 -8.22 0.59 -11.94
N ILE A 170 -7.31 0.56 -10.98
CA ILE A 170 -6.28 1.58 -10.79
C ILE A 170 -4.91 0.89 -10.90
N ILE A 171 -4.01 1.48 -11.66
CA ILE A 171 -2.60 1.05 -11.70
C ILE A 171 -1.77 2.00 -10.88
N GLU A 172 -0.94 1.47 -9.99
CA GLU A 172 0.06 2.24 -9.25
C GLU A 172 1.44 1.98 -9.82
N ILE A 173 2.22 3.04 -10.01
CA ILE A 173 3.62 2.95 -10.43
C ILE A 173 4.46 3.72 -9.42
N LEU A 174 5.38 3.02 -8.76
CA LEU A 174 6.34 3.64 -7.86
C LEU A 174 7.70 3.74 -8.57
N PHE A 175 8.15 4.96 -8.82
CA PHE A 175 9.43 5.21 -9.47
C PHE A 175 10.57 5.28 -8.45
N VAL A 176 11.67 4.57 -8.77
CA VAL A 176 12.92 4.51 -8.01
C VAL A 176 14.04 5.08 -8.88
N ALA A 177 14.74 6.09 -8.37
CA ALA A 177 15.75 6.83 -9.12
C ALA A 177 16.84 5.91 -9.68
N GLY A 178 17.09 6.02 -11.00
CA GLY A 178 18.11 5.24 -11.73
C GLY A 178 17.76 3.75 -11.89
N ILE A 179 16.53 3.33 -11.65
CA ILE A 179 16.10 1.94 -11.78
C ILE A 179 15.00 1.79 -12.82
N ASN A 180 13.80 2.28 -12.56
CA ASN A 180 12.64 2.18 -13.46
C ASN A 180 12.18 3.54 -14.00
N ASP A 181 12.90 4.62 -13.71
CA ASP A 181 12.66 5.97 -14.22
C ASP A 181 13.41 6.28 -15.52
N THR A 182 13.84 5.24 -16.25
CA THR A 182 14.50 5.38 -17.56
C THR A 182 13.49 5.67 -18.67
N GLU A 183 13.89 6.43 -19.68
CA GLU A 183 13.02 6.79 -20.83
C GLU A 183 12.50 5.53 -21.55
N GLU A 184 13.31 4.47 -21.62
CA GLU A 184 12.93 3.21 -22.25
C GLU A 184 11.80 2.54 -21.47
N GLU A 185 11.92 2.36 -20.14
CA GLU A 185 10.90 1.71 -19.33
C GLU A 185 9.61 2.55 -19.28
N ILE A 186 9.73 3.88 -19.16
CA ILE A 186 8.58 4.80 -19.21
C ILE A 186 7.82 4.65 -20.55
N SER A 187 8.55 4.57 -21.67
CA SER A 187 7.94 4.36 -23.00
C SER A 187 7.19 3.03 -23.08
N LEU A 188 7.78 1.95 -22.54
CA LEU A 188 7.14 0.63 -22.52
C LEU A 188 5.89 0.62 -21.61
N LEU A 189 5.97 1.24 -20.43
CA LEU A 189 4.83 1.44 -19.52
C LEU A 189 3.72 2.22 -20.22
N ASN A 190 4.05 3.33 -20.87
CA ASN A 190 3.07 4.14 -21.61
C ASN A 190 2.36 3.31 -22.68
N ALA A 191 3.11 2.60 -23.54
CA ALA A 191 2.55 1.76 -24.59
C ALA A 191 1.62 0.67 -24.03
N TYR A 192 1.96 0.06 -22.92
CA TYR A 192 1.13 -0.94 -22.24
C TYR A 192 -0.15 -0.32 -21.69
N LEU A 193 -0.05 0.82 -21.01
CA LEU A 193 -1.18 1.47 -20.33
C LEU A 193 -2.19 2.09 -21.30
N VAL A 194 -1.73 2.61 -22.44
CA VAL A 194 -2.61 3.08 -23.54
C VAL A 194 -3.52 1.96 -24.06
N ASN A 195 -3.00 0.73 -24.12
CA ASN A 195 -3.79 -0.44 -24.52
C ASN A 195 -4.71 -0.95 -23.39
N LEU A 196 -4.27 -0.86 -22.12
CA LEU A 196 -5.02 -1.34 -20.95
C LEU A 196 -6.20 -0.42 -20.62
N LYS A 197 -6.01 0.90 -20.70
CA LYS A 197 -7.00 1.95 -20.36
C LYS A 197 -7.59 1.80 -18.95
N PRO A 198 -6.77 1.80 -17.90
CA PRO A 198 -7.29 1.77 -16.54
C PRO A 198 -8.06 3.05 -16.24
N LEU A 199 -8.91 3.02 -15.19
CA LEU A 199 -9.65 4.21 -14.75
C LEU A 199 -8.71 5.35 -14.34
N ARG A 200 -7.59 5.01 -13.70
CA ARG A 200 -6.59 5.96 -13.22
C ARG A 200 -5.23 5.27 -13.09
N ILE A 201 -4.19 6.06 -13.26
CA ILE A 201 -2.81 5.66 -13.00
C ILE A 201 -2.26 6.56 -11.91
N ASP A 202 -1.88 5.95 -10.78
CA ASP A 202 -1.27 6.64 -9.66
C ASP A 202 0.25 6.56 -9.79
N ILE A 203 0.92 7.69 -10.03
CA ILE A 203 2.38 7.77 -10.09
C ILE A 203 2.91 8.30 -8.77
N GLY A 204 3.92 7.63 -8.22
CA GLY A 204 4.60 8.03 -7.00
C GLY A 204 6.08 7.69 -6.98
N THR A 205 6.72 8.02 -5.88
CA THR A 205 8.09 7.62 -5.57
C THR A 205 8.20 7.19 -4.11
N ILE A 206 9.40 6.84 -3.66
CA ILE A 206 9.68 6.46 -2.28
C ILE A 206 9.34 7.63 -1.36
N ASP A 207 8.37 7.45 -0.48
CA ASP A 207 7.97 8.45 0.52
C ASP A 207 8.25 8.01 1.96
N ARG A 208 8.79 6.80 2.15
CA ARG A 208 9.20 6.24 3.45
C ARG A 208 10.58 5.61 3.35
N PRO A 209 11.30 5.52 4.49
CA PRO A 209 12.61 4.90 4.50
C PRO A 209 12.59 3.49 3.95
N PRO A 210 13.21 3.22 2.79
CA PRO A 210 13.26 1.88 2.22
C PRO A 210 14.22 1.00 3.00
N ALA A 211 14.01 -0.32 2.94
CA ALA A 211 14.92 -1.27 3.58
C ALA A 211 16.24 -1.43 2.82
N TYR A 212 16.32 -0.99 1.58
CA TYR A 212 17.49 -1.04 0.72
C TYR A 212 18.00 0.36 0.40
N GLY A 213 19.30 0.47 0.03
CA GLY A 213 19.94 1.74 -0.30
C GLY A 213 19.55 2.28 -1.68
N VAL A 214 18.30 2.65 -1.84
CA VAL A 214 17.75 3.25 -3.07
C VAL A 214 17.18 4.64 -2.76
N SER A 215 17.02 5.47 -3.79
CA SER A 215 16.60 6.86 -3.65
C SER A 215 15.28 7.13 -4.38
N ALA A 216 14.51 8.06 -3.84
CA ALA A 216 13.34 8.60 -4.50
C ALA A 216 13.74 9.40 -5.76
N VAL A 217 12.87 9.46 -6.75
CA VAL A 217 12.97 10.47 -7.81
C VAL A 217 12.48 11.82 -7.30
N SER A 218 13.01 12.93 -7.84
CA SER A 218 12.55 14.27 -7.44
C SER A 218 11.11 14.54 -7.91
N ASN A 219 10.44 15.52 -7.29
CA ASN A 219 9.10 15.92 -7.70
C ASN A 219 9.09 16.43 -9.15
N GLU A 220 10.12 17.17 -9.56
CA GLU A 220 10.29 17.69 -10.92
C GLU A 220 10.43 16.51 -11.92
N ARG A 221 11.15 15.45 -11.54
CA ARG A 221 11.27 14.25 -12.37
C ARG A 221 9.94 13.50 -12.46
N LEU A 222 9.19 13.37 -11.35
CA LEU A 222 7.85 12.76 -11.39
C LEU A 222 6.89 13.53 -12.30
N ASP A 223 6.90 14.86 -12.23
CA ASP A 223 6.09 15.71 -13.11
C ASP A 223 6.52 15.54 -14.57
N ALA A 224 7.82 15.53 -14.85
CA ALA A 224 8.33 15.28 -16.18
C ALA A 224 7.89 13.91 -16.71
N ILE A 225 8.01 12.85 -15.91
CA ILE A 225 7.53 11.50 -16.25
C ILE A 225 6.02 11.52 -16.54
N ALA A 226 5.21 12.16 -15.68
CA ALA A 226 3.76 12.25 -15.90
C ALA A 226 3.41 12.90 -17.23
N HIS A 227 4.18 13.91 -17.66
CA HIS A 227 3.98 14.61 -18.95
C HIS A 227 4.41 13.79 -20.17
N THR A 228 5.21 12.73 -20.01
CA THR A 228 5.59 11.85 -21.12
C THR A 228 4.53 10.81 -21.44
N PHE A 229 3.60 10.54 -20.52
CA PHE A 229 2.49 9.62 -20.77
C PHE A 229 1.48 10.20 -21.76
N ASP A 230 0.82 9.34 -22.49
CA ASP A 230 -0.21 9.72 -23.46
C ASP A 230 -1.34 10.51 -22.77
N SER A 231 -1.79 11.58 -23.42
CA SER A 231 -2.82 12.48 -22.89
C SER A 231 -4.19 11.84 -22.69
N SER A 232 -4.44 10.65 -23.29
CA SER A 232 -5.66 9.88 -23.05
C SER A 232 -5.68 9.16 -21.71
N LEU A 233 -4.54 9.07 -21.01
CA LEU A 233 -4.40 8.42 -19.72
C LEU A 233 -4.69 9.38 -18.56
N ASN A 234 -5.47 8.92 -17.60
CA ASN A 234 -5.77 9.68 -16.38
C ASN A 234 -4.65 9.47 -15.35
N ILE A 235 -3.65 10.37 -15.36
CA ILE A 235 -2.48 10.30 -14.47
C ILE A 235 -2.72 11.15 -13.23
N ALA A 236 -2.51 10.55 -12.06
CA ALA A 236 -2.51 11.22 -10.76
C ALA A 236 -1.13 11.11 -10.11
N VAL A 237 -0.42 12.24 -10.01
CA VAL A 237 0.91 12.28 -9.37
C VAL A 237 0.78 12.43 -7.87
N SER A 238 1.48 11.60 -7.13
CA SER A 238 1.59 11.70 -5.66
C SER A 238 2.80 12.54 -5.29
N HIS A 239 2.59 13.85 -5.18
CA HIS A 239 3.58 14.68 -4.48
C HIS A 239 3.35 14.59 -2.97
N ARG A 240 4.40 14.65 -2.19
CA ARG A 240 4.32 15.08 -0.80
C ARG A 240 3.90 16.55 -0.78
N LYS A 241 2.62 16.85 -0.83
CA LYS A 241 2.09 18.21 -0.66
C LYS A 241 1.38 18.31 0.68
N THR A 242 1.66 19.42 1.36
CA THR A 242 0.85 20.03 2.41
C THR A 242 -0.56 20.33 1.88
N GLN A 243 -1.45 19.34 1.80
CA GLN A 243 -2.87 19.63 1.60
C GLN A 243 -3.57 19.44 2.94
N GLU A 244 -4.38 20.42 3.31
CA GLU A 244 -5.24 20.39 4.50
C GLU A 244 -6.18 19.19 4.41
N ILE A 245 -5.82 18.11 5.10
CA ILE A 245 -6.73 17.02 5.43
C ILE A 245 -7.35 17.42 6.77
N ALA A 246 -8.66 17.27 6.95
CA ALA A 246 -9.28 17.51 8.24
C ALA A 246 -8.58 16.64 9.29
N ALA A 247 -7.90 17.27 10.24
CA ALA A 247 -7.19 16.59 11.31
C ALA A 247 -8.20 15.80 12.14
N SER A 248 -7.87 14.56 12.47
CA SER A 248 -8.72 13.66 13.26
C SER A 248 -8.14 13.47 14.66
N THR A 249 -9.00 13.22 15.63
CA THR A 249 -8.59 12.89 16.99
C THR A 249 -8.27 11.40 17.09
N TYR A 250 -7.04 11.09 17.52
CA TYR A 250 -6.54 9.73 17.74
C TYR A 250 -6.22 9.54 19.23
N THR A 251 -6.51 8.36 19.76
CA THR A 251 -6.02 7.94 21.09
C THR A 251 -4.54 7.57 21.02
N LYS A 252 -3.85 7.50 22.18
CA LYS A 252 -2.46 7.00 22.23
C LYS A 252 -2.31 5.62 21.58
N GLU A 253 -3.30 4.75 21.78
CA GLU A 253 -3.34 3.42 21.16
C GLU A 253 -3.45 3.50 19.63
N ASP A 254 -4.30 4.38 19.10
CA ASP A 254 -4.46 4.58 17.65
C ASP A 254 -3.16 5.14 17.02
N ILE A 255 -2.47 6.06 17.72
CA ILE A 255 -1.15 6.58 17.31
C ILE A 255 -0.11 5.45 17.24
N LEU A 256 -0.01 4.64 18.30
CA LEU A 256 0.94 3.51 18.34
C LEU A 256 0.64 2.48 17.25
N LEU A 257 -0.64 2.17 16.99
CA LEU A 257 -1.05 1.27 15.91
C LEU A 257 -0.69 1.85 14.53
N THR A 258 -0.93 3.14 14.32
CA THR A 258 -0.59 3.81 13.07
C THR A 258 0.92 3.79 12.84
N LEU A 259 1.73 4.12 13.84
CA LEU A 259 3.19 4.11 13.76
C LEU A 259 3.79 2.69 13.69
N ASP A 260 3.06 1.68 14.15
CA ASP A 260 3.47 0.28 13.97
C ASP A 260 3.34 -0.17 12.51
N LYS A 261 2.37 0.42 11.78
CA LYS A 261 2.12 0.12 10.36
C LYS A 261 2.90 1.02 9.42
N ARG A 262 3.16 2.27 9.81
CA ARG A 262 3.92 3.20 8.97
C ARG A 262 4.63 4.28 9.79
N PRO A 263 5.87 4.66 9.45
CA PRO A 263 6.48 5.89 9.88
C PRO A 263 5.66 7.11 9.45
N LEU A 264 5.67 8.18 10.25
CA LEU A 264 5.03 9.45 9.91
C LEU A 264 6.05 10.57 9.98
N THR A 265 6.02 11.48 9.01
CA THR A 265 6.83 12.70 9.04
C THR A 265 6.20 13.76 9.95
N PRO A 266 6.94 14.79 10.41
CA PRO A 266 6.35 15.96 11.08
C PRO A 266 5.23 16.62 10.26
N THR A 267 5.36 16.61 8.93
CA THR A 267 4.33 17.10 8.01
C THR A 267 3.07 16.22 8.06
N ASP A 268 3.23 14.88 8.02
CA ASP A 268 2.09 13.96 8.18
C ASP A 268 1.37 14.18 9.53
N ILE A 269 2.14 14.37 10.62
CA ILE A 269 1.59 14.64 11.95
C ILE A 269 0.74 15.91 11.93
N SER A 270 1.26 17.00 11.36
CA SER A 270 0.53 18.27 11.31
C SER A 270 -0.75 18.22 10.47
N LEU A 271 -0.80 17.33 9.49
CA LEU A 271 -1.93 17.16 8.59
C LEU A 271 -2.99 16.19 9.11
N LEU A 272 -2.55 15.08 9.74
CA LEU A 272 -3.42 13.98 10.14
C LEU A 272 -3.97 14.15 11.56
N PHE A 273 -3.20 14.80 12.45
CA PHE A 273 -3.48 14.84 13.88
C PHE A 273 -3.96 16.23 14.31
N ASP A 274 -5.09 16.26 15.00
CA ASP A 274 -5.53 17.47 15.70
C ASP A 274 -4.60 17.81 16.88
N PHE A 275 -4.83 18.96 17.49
CA PHE A 275 -4.00 19.44 18.60
C PHE A 275 -3.90 18.44 19.76
N THR A 276 -5.02 17.84 20.16
CA THR A 276 -5.08 16.84 21.24
C THR A 276 -4.26 15.60 20.92
N THR A 277 -4.32 15.13 19.66
CA THR A 277 -3.53 13.99 19.18
C THR A 277 -2.03 14.31 19.14
N GLN A 278 -1.65 15.53 18.74
CA GLN A 278 -0.26 15.97 18.75
C GLN A 278 0.31 16.06 20.19
N GLU A 279 -0.50 16.48 21.17
CA GLU A 279 -0.12 16.42 22.59
C GLU A 279 0.09 14.96 23.03
N ALA A 280 -0.83 14.05 22.70
CA ALA A 280 -0.71 12.62 23.01
C ALA A 280 0.55 11.98 22.35
N LEU A 281 0.88 12.36 21.10
CA LEU A 281 2.13 11.95 20.47
C LEU A 281 3.36 12.49 21.21
N SER A 282 3.33 13.75 21.63
CA SER A 282 4.43 14.36 22.40
C SER A 282 4.67 13.65 23.73
N GLU A 283 3.59 13.18 24.39
CA GLU A 283 3.71 12.35 25.58
C GLU A 283 4.33 10.98 25.28
N LEU A 284 3.94 10.33 24.18
CA LEU A 284 4.52 9.05 23.74
C LEU A 284 6.01 9.17 23.41
N VAL A 285 6.44 10.31 22.87
CA VAL A 285 7.87 10.61 22.67
C VAL A 285 8.59 10.77 24.00
N LYS A 286 8.02 11.52 24.98
CA LYS A 286 8.60 11.65 26.33
C LYS A 286 8.66 10.31 27.07
N GLU A 287 7.69 9.44 26.87
CA GLU A 287 7.65 8.07 27.40
C GLU A 287 8.67 7.13 26.70
N GLY A 288 9.35 7.58 25.66
CA GLY A 288 10.32 6.78 24.88
C GLY A 288 9.68 5.67 24.05
N LYS A 289 8.37 5.66 23.87
CA LYS A 289 7.66 4.68 23.03
C LYS A 289 7.73 5.01 21.55
N VAL A 290 7.84 6.30 21.24
CA VAL A 290 8.00 6.86 19.92
C VAL A 290 9.31 7.64 19.87
N ILE A 291 10.08 7.51 18.81
CA ILE A 291 11.33 8.23 18.58
C ILE A 291 11.28 8.93 17.23
N LEU A 292 12.02 10.04 17.13
CA LEU A 292 12.26 10.75 15.88
C LEU A 292 13.61 10.28 15.33
N ILE A 293 13.62 9.83 14.08
CA ILE A 293 14.85 9.46 13.35
C ILE A 293 14.98 10.33 12.10
N ASN A 294 16.22 10.58 11.66
CA ASN A 294 16.48 11.21 10.37
C ASN A 294 16.98 10.14 9.38
N GLU A 295 16.27 9.97 8.27
CA GLU A 295 16.67 9.10 7.15
C GLU A 295 16.46 9.86 5.83
N ASN A 296 17.46 9.80 4.95
CA ASN A 296 17.42 10.50 3.65
C ASN A 296 17.07 11.99 3.73
N SER A 297 17.63 12.69 4.71
CA SER A 297 17.41 14.12 4.98
C SER A 297 15.98 14.46 5.40
N GLU A 298 15.20 13.52 5.86
CA GLU A 298 13.87 13.73 6.37
C GLU A 298 13.66 13.06 7.73
N ASP A 299 12.89 13.71 8.60
CA ASP A 299 12.58 13.22 9.94
C ASP A 299 11.34 12.33 9.94
N PHE A 300 11.38 11.24 10.71
CA PHE A 300 10.27 10.31 10.85
C PHE A 300 10.01 9.94 12.31
N TYR A 301 8.77 10.01 12.73
CA TYR A 301 8.29 9.38 13.95
C TYR A 301 8.11 7.88 13.72
N ILE A 302 8.76 7.08 14.55
CA ILE A 302 8.68 5.61 14.53
C ILE A 302 8.53 5.06 15.93
N LEU A 303 8.05 3.82 16.04
CA LEU A 303 8.10 3.11 17.33
C LEU A 303 9.54 2.72 17.68
N GLU A 304 9.96 2.97 18.93
CA GLU A 304 11.28 2.59 19.44
C GLU A 304 11.58 1.09 19.22
N LYS A 305 10.59 0.22 19.45
CA LYS A 305 10.72 -1.23 19.22
C LYS A 305 11.09 -1.60 17.78
N ASN A 306 10.64 -0.82 16.78
CA ASN A 306 10.90 -1.07 15.37
C ASN A 306 12.33 -0.65 14.99
N PHE A 307 12.84 0.43 15.58
CA PHE A 307 14.22 0.87 15.42
C PHE A 307 15.22 -0.17 15.94
N ASN A 308 14.96 -0.72 17.11
CA ASN A 308 15.83 -1.73 17.72
C ASN A 308 15.81 -3.07 16.95
N LYS A 309 14.72 -3.41 16.28
CA LYS A 309 14.67 -4.58 15.36
C LYS A 309 15.53 -4.40 14.11
N LYS A 310 15.58 -3.18 13.53
CA LYS A 310 16.45 -2.87 12.37
C LYS A 310 17.93 -2.97 12.75
N ARG A 311 18.35 -2.46 13.91
CA ARG A 311 19.77 -2.49 14.37
C ARG A 311 20.31 -3.87 14.73
N LYS A 312 19.45 -4.83 15.11
CA LYS A 312 19.89 -6.20 15.43
C LYS A 312 20.06 -7.09 14.19
N LYS A 313 19.69 -6.60 13.00
CA LYS A 313 19.73 -7.33 11.72
C LYS A 313 20.74 -6.73 10.72
N SER A 314 21.35 -5.59 11.03
CA SER A 314 22.48 -4.98 10.34
C SER A 314 23.78 -5.35 11.06
#